data_8ec68c34a0ddf141881a534cc1c3453b
#
_entry.id   8ec68c34a0ddf141881a534cc1c3453b
#
_cell.length_a   1.000
_cell.length_b   1.000
_cell.length_c   1.000
_cell.angle_alpha   90.00
_cell.angle_beta   90.00
_cell.angle_gamma   90.00
#
_symmetry.space_group_name_H-M   'P 1'
#
loop_
_entity.id
_entity.type
_entity.pdbx_description
1 polymer ?
#
loop_
_entity_poly.entity_id
_entity_poly.type
_entity_poly.pdbx_seq_one_letter_code
_entity_poly.pdbx_strand_id
1 'polypeptide(L)'
;SLGLANVMNRVGIHRWFLEKFLGIHRNKLLPYFSFTTFEQWATKLALIRENDKAETVLFQTCYVQHNEPQIGKDTIDVLDKNKVDCACVKGLKCCGMPAWEQGDLETLRANAKHNLDILIPFVERGSKVLAINPTCVMMMRREYPALLEGDDRERANKLADAINDPSEFLWNIRNESRFNTNINNVPTETISYHAPCHLRAQGVGFKGRDLIKKVTGSKIKTVIECCGHDGTYAMKVESFDASKRIGQKSFDGMKTEETEVWVTDCPLAALQFKQHAGVKPKHPMSILADAYHSK
;
A
#
# COMPACT_ATOMS: atom_id res chain seq x y z
N SER A 1 17.15 -10.05 -14.84
CA SER A 1 15.84 -10.56 -14.45
C SER A 1 15.60 -10.37 -12.97
N LEU A 2 14.34 -10.16 -12.56
CA LEU A 2 13.97 -9.90 -11.15
C LEU A 2 14.37 -11.05 -10.21
N GLY A 3 14.40 -12.30 -10.71
CA GLY A 3 14.86 -13.47 -9.94
C GLY A 3 16.32 -13.39 -9.55
N LEU A 4 17.19 -12.88 -10.41
CA LEU A 4 18.61 -12.69 -10.10
C LEU A 4 18.81 -11.68 -8.96
N ALA A 5 18.06 -10.58 -8.96
CA ALA A 5 18.12 -9.60 -7.89
C ALA A 5 17.76 -10.21 -6.51
N ASN A 6 16.77 -11.10 -6.45
CA ASN A 6 16.42 -11.80 -5.22
C ASN A 6 17.54 -12.70 -4.69
N VAL A 7 18.26 -13.38 -5.58
CA VAL A 7 19.42 -14.20 -5.21
C VAL A 7 20.56 -13.30 -4.74
N MET A 8 20.91 -12.27 -5.51
CA MET A 8 22.00 -11.35 -5.18
C MET A 8 21.77 -10.65 -3.83
N ASN A 9 20.53 -10.27 -3.50
CA ASN A 9 20.19 -9.65 -2.22
C ASN A 9 20.44 -10.55 -0.99
N ARG A 10 20.68 -11.84 -1.20
CA ARG A 10 21.04 -12.80 -0.14
C ARG A 10 22.55 -13.09 -0.06
N VAL A 11 23.32 -12.67 -1.06
CA VAL A 11 24.77 -12.92 -1.16
C VAL A 11 25.52 -11.85 -0.38
N GLY A 12 26.33 -12.27 0.62
CA GLY A 12 27.04 -11.36 1.53
C GLY A 12 27.96 -10.36 0.84
N ILE A 13 28.69 -10.80 -0.20
CA ILE A 13 29.58 -9.90 -0.95
C ILE A 13 28.79 -8.81 -1.69
N HIS A 14 27.64 -9.13 -2.28
CA HIS A 14 26.77 -8.15 -2.91
C HIS A 14 26.21 -7.16 -1.88
N ARG A 15 25.83 -7.64 -0.69
CA ARG A 15 25.35 -6.79 0.41
C ARG A 15 26.44 -5.84 0.90
N TRP A 16 27.68 -6.30 0.94
CA TRP A 16 28.85 -5.46 1.25
C TRP A 16 29.06 -4.35 0.20
N PHE A 17 28.92 -4.68 -1.10
CA PHE A 17 28.99 -3.67 -2.17
C PHE A 17 27.87 -2.63 -2.05
N LEU A 18 26.63 -3.04 -1.82
CA LEU A 18 25.49 -2.12 -1.61
C LEU A 18 25.75 -1.18 -0.43
N GLU A 19 26.38 -1.68 0.63
CA GLU A 19 26.70 -0.87 1.81
C GLU A 19 27.81 0.14 1.50
N LYS A 20 28.90 -0.27 0.83
CA LYS A 20 30.06 0.58 0.57
C LYS A 20 29.81 1.65 -0.49
N PHE A 21 29.06 1.32 -1.53
CA PHE A 21 28.91 2.20 -2.70
C PHE A 21 27.55 2.91 -2.75
N LEU A 22 26.51 2.33 -2.16
CA LEU A 22 25.15 2.88 -2.20
C LEU A 22 24.63 3.28 -0.81
N GLY A 23 25.42 3.08 0.25
CA GLY A 23 25.02 3.42 1.62
C GLY A 23 23.85 2.58 2.17
N ILE A 24 23.50 1.45 1.54
CA ILE A 24 22.42 0.59 1.99
C ILE A 24 22.96 -0.41 3.02
N HIS A 25 22.51 -0.32 4.25
CA HIS A 25 22.97 -1.16 5.35
C HIS A 25 22.84 -2.66 5.01
N ARG A 26 23.94 -3.42 5.18
CA ARG A 26 24.03 -4.83 4.76
C ARG A 26 22.99 -5.75 5.39
N ASN A 27 22.54 -5.44 6.61
CA ASN A 27 21.51 -6.21 7.31
C ASN A 27 20.10 -5.74 7.01
N LYS A 28 19.89 -4.69 6.18
CA LYS A 28 18.54 -4.25 5.81
C LYS A 28 17.84 -5.32 4.99
N LEU A 29 16.66 -5.73 5.45
CA LEU A 29 15.78 -6.61 4.68
C LEU A 29 15.24 -5.85 3.47
N LEU A 30 15.69 -6.23 2.28
CA LEU A 30 15.17 -5.67 1.03
C LEU A 30 13.90 -6.43 0.60
N PRO A 31 12.96 -5.74 -0.06
CA PRO A 31 11.77 -6.40 -0.57
C PRO A 31 12.12 -7.45 -1.64
N TYR A 32 11.36 -8.54 -1.65
CA TYR A 32 11.46 -9.58 -2.66
C TYR A 32 10.75 -9.13 -3.95
N PHE A 33 11.35 -9.37 -5.10
CA PHE A 33 10.72 -9.12 -6.39
C PHE A 33 9.88 -10.32 -6.82
N SER A 34 8.62 -10.07 -7.14
CA SER A 34 7.72 -11.09 -7.67
C SER A 34 8.12 -11.53 -9.08
N PHE A 35 8.01 -12.82 -9.40
CA PHE A 35 8.24 -13.33 -10.75
C PHE A 35 7.14 -12.91 -11.74
N THR A 36 5.92 -12.72 -11.25
CA THR A 36 4.79 -12.22 -12.02
C THR A 36 4.34 -10.90 -11.44
N THR A 37 4.36 -9.84 -12.24
CA THR A 37 3.90 -8.51 -11.81
C THR A 37 2.38 -8.46 -11.72
N PHE A 38 1.85 -7.48 -11.01
CA PHE A 38 0.40 -7.27 -10.93
C PHE A 38 -0.21 -7.03 -12.32
N GLU A 39 0.40 -6.18 -13.15
CA GLU A 39 -0.08 -5.93 -14.51
C GLU A 39 -0.11 -7.19 -15.39
N GLN A 40 0.92 -8.04 -15.29
CA GLN A 40 0.92 -9.31 -16.02
C GLN A 40 -0.25 -10.21 -15.60
N TRP A 41 -0.55 -10.26 -14.31
CA TRP A 41 -1.69 -10.99 -13.78
C TRP A 41 -3.02 -10.38 -14.26
N ALA A 42 -3.19 -9.06 -14.11
CA ALA A 42 -4.39 -8.35 -14.53
C ALA A 42 -4.65 -8.45 -16.03
N THR A 43 -3.56 -8.44 -16.85
CA THR A 43 -3.67 -8.66 -18.31
C THR A 43 -4.19 -10.06 -18.65
N LYS A 44 -3.71 -11.10 -17.97
CA LYS A 44 -4.17 -12.48 -18.18
C LYS A 44 -5.67 -12.67 -17.87
N LEU A 45 -6.20 -11.87 -16.96
CA LEU A 45 -7.62 -11.92 -16.57
C LEU A 45 -8.49 -10.88 -17.31
N ALA A 46 -7.94 -10.21 -18.32
CA ALA A 46 -8.62 -9.13 -19.06
C ALA A 46 -9.19 -8.01 -18.19
N LEU A 47 -8.54 -7.71 -17.07
CA LEU A 47 -8.93 -6.64 -16.14
C LEU A 47 -8.37 -5.27 -16.55
N ILE A 48 -7.41 -5.24 -17.48
CA ILE A 48 -6.84 -4.00 -18.00
C ILE A 48 -7.86 -3.32 -18.90
N ARG A 49 -8.18 -2.08 -18.56
CA ARG A 49 -9.10 -1.24 -19.33
C ARG A 49 -8.45 0.12 -19.64
N GLU A 50 -8.72 0.62 -20.82
CA GLU A 50 -8.28 1.93 -21.27
C GLU A 50 -9.50 2.75 -21.65
N ASN A 51 -9.59 3.97 -21.16
CA ASN A 51 -10.68 4.91 -21.49
C ASN A 51 -12.11 4.36 -21.28
N ASP A 52 -12.28 3.42 -20.41
CA ASP A 52 -13.57 2.78 -20.13
C ASP A 52 -14.28 3.44 -18.94
N LYS A 53 -15.60 3.28 -18.86
CA LYS A 53 -16.39 3.70 -17.71
C LYS A 53 -16.31 2.59 -16.66
N ALA A 54 -15.61 2.87 -15.56
CA ALA A 54 -15.55 2.01 -14.38
C ALA A 54 -15.98 2.80 -13.14
N GLU A 55 -16.52 2.14 -12.14
CA GLU A 55 -16.83 2.80 -10.87
C GLU A 55 -15.54 3.22 -10.15
N THR A 56 -14.54 2.37 -10.23
CA THR A 56 -13.23 2.63 -9.64
C THR A 56 -12.11 2.27 -10.61
N VAL A 57 -10.93 2.89 -10.44
CA VAL A 57 -9.68 2.53 -11.13
C VAL A 57 -8.58 2.31 -10.10
N LEU A 58 -7.83 1.22 -10.23
CA LEU A 58 -6.80 0.85 -9.28
C LEU A 58 -5.45 1.46 -9.63
N PHE A 59 -4.91 2.27 -8.71
CA PHE A 59 -3.50 2.61 -8.66
C PHE A 59 -2.78 1.57 -7.81
N GLN A 60 -2.25 0.52 -8.44
CA GLN A 60 -1.69 -0.64 -7.75
C GLN A 60 -0.45 -0.34 -6.92
N THR A 61 0.20 0.78 -7.13
CA THR A 61 1.49 1.19 -6.54
C THR A 61 2.69 0.38 -7.07
N CYS A 62 3.88 0.97 -7.04
CA CYS A 62 5.10 0.27 -7.49
C CYS A 62 5.42 -0.95 -6.64
N TYR A 63 5.10 -0.91 -5.33
CA TYR A 63 5.38 -2.01 -4.42
C TYR A 63 4.47 -3.22 -4.71
N VAL A 64 3.19 -3.00 -4.90
CA VAL A 64 2.24 -4.07 -5.29
C VAL A 64 2.57 -4.58 -6.69
N GLN A 65 2.91 -3.69 -7.61
CA GLN A 65 3.29 -4.07 -8.98
C GLN A 65 4.45 -5.07 -9.02
N HIS A 66 5.49 -4.85 -8.22
CA HIS A 66 6.75 -5.57 -8.36
C HIS A 66 7.11 -6.50 -7.21
N ASN A 67 6.58 -6.25 -6.01
CA ASN A 67 7.01 -6.96 -4.79
C ASN A 67 5.91 -7.83 -4.18
N GLU A 68 4.70 -7.29 -4.03
CA GLU A 68 3.57 -7.99 -3.40
C GLU A 68 2.29 -7.91 -4.24
N PRO A 69 2.25 -8.50 -5.45
CA PRO A 69 1.05 -8.49 -6.30
C PRO A 69 -0.19 -9.10 -5.63
N GLN A 70 0.01 -9.95 -4.63
CA GLN A 70 -1.09 -10.58 -3.92
C GLN A 70 -2.01 -9.56 -3.25
N ILE A 71 -1.48 -8.47 -2.68
CA ILE A 71 -2.32 -7.41 -2.08
C ILE A 71 -3.26 -6.79 -3.12
N GLY A 72 -2.76 -6.58 -4.34
CA GLY A 72 -3.58 -6.08 -5.45
C GLY A 72 -4.68 -7.06 -5.86
N LYS A 73 -4.35 -8.37 -5.93
CA LYS A 73 -5.31 -9.43 -6.24
C LYS A 73 -6.40 -9.52 -5.18
N ASP A 74 -6.01 -9.51 -3.90
CA ASP A 74 -6.93 -9.51 -2.77
C ASP A 74 -7.85 -8.28 -2.81
N THR A 75 -7.30 -7.12 -3.20
CA THR A 75 -8.09 -5.88 -3.35
C THR A 75 -9.15 -6.02 -4.44
N ILE A 76 -8.78 -6.54 -5.63
CA ILE A 76 -9.75 -6.77 -6.71
C ILE A 76 -10.82 -7.78 -6.29
N ASP A 77 -10.43 -8.87 -5.63
CA ASP A 77 -11.37 -9.88 -5.14
C ASP A 77 -12.37 -9.29 -4.11
N VAL A 78 -11.87 -8.53 -3.14
CA VAL A 78 -12.73 -7.85 -2.15
C VAL A 78 -13.69 -6.87 -2.81
N LEU A 79 -13.24 -6.11 -3.81
CA LEU A 79 -14.09 -5.20 -4.57
C LEU A 79 -15.18 -5.96 -5.33
N ASP A 80 -14.83 -7.05 -6.01
CA ASP A 80 -15.78 -7.92 -6.73
C ASP A 80 -16.84 -8.51 -5.79
N LYS A 81 -16.43 -9.04 -4.63
CA LYS A 81 -17.35 -9.54 -3.58
C LYS A 81 -18.33 -8.49 -3.08
N ASN A 82 -17.98 -7.21 -3.19
CA ASN A 82 -18.83 -6.06 -2.85
C ASN A 82 -19.50 -5.42 -4.09
N LYS A 83 -19.46 -6.10 -5.24
CA LYS A 83 -20.07 -5.64 -6.51
C LYS A 83 -19.58 -4.25 -6.94
N VAL A 84 -18.31 -3.99 -6.75
CA VAL A 84 -17.62 -2.76 -7.16
C VAL A 84 -16.85 -3.05 -8.44
N ASP A 85 -17.25 -2.39 -9.53
CA ASP A 85 -16.54 -2.48 -10.80
C ASP A 85 -15.21 -1.70 -10.73
N CYS A 86 -14.10 -2.42 -10.90
CA CYS A 86 -12.75 -1.85 -10.78
C CYS A 86 -11.91 -2.12 -12.03
N ALA A 87 -11.51 -1.05 -12.70
CA ALA A 87 -10.56 -1.11 -13.81
C ALA A 87 -9.12 -1.22 -13.28
N CYS A 88 -8.31 -2.05 -13.91
CA CYS A 88 -6.86 -1.99 -13.80
C CYS A 88 -6.28 -1.28 -15.03
N VAL A 89 -5.15 -0.59 -14.85
CA VAL A 89 -4.48 0.15 -15.92
C VAL A 89 -3.01 -0.24 -16.01
N LYS A 90 -2.37 0.03 -17.15
CA LYS A 90 -0.94 -0.25 -17.38
C LYS A 90 -0.10 1.03 -17.32
N GLY A 91 1.19 0.82 -17.08
CA GLY A 91 2.20 1.85 -17.24
C GLY A 91 2.24 2.90 -16.14
N LEU A 92 1.54 2.72 -15.03
CA LEU A 92 1.63 3.64 -13.90
C LEU A 92 3.05 3.71 -13.34
N LYS A 93 3.51 4.91 -13.06
CA LYS A 93 4.80 5.17 -12.40
C LYS A 93 4.65 5.26 -10.89
N CYS A 94 5.79 5.25 -10.19
CA CYS A 94 5.81 5.52 -8.74
C CYS A 94 5.09 6.85 -8.44
N CYS A 95 4.38 6.92 -7.31
CA CYS A 95 3.73 8.15 -6.85
C CYS A 95 4.71 9.31 -6.57
N GLY A 96 6.00 9.05 -6.62
CA GLY A 96 7.05 10.07 -6.45
C GLY A 96 7.54 10.24 -5.01
N MET A 97 7.03 9.51 -4.02
CA MET A 97 7.47 9.67 -2.63
C MET A 97 8.99 9.55 -2.42
N PRO A 98 9.71 8.57 -3.01
CA PRO A 98 11.17 8.50 -2.86
C PRO A 98 11.90 9.71 -3.47
N ALA A 99 11.39 10.26 -4.55
CA ALA A 99 11.94 11.47 -5.17
C ALA A 99 11.66 12.71 -4.30
N TRP A 100 10.45 12.80 -3.75
CA TRP A 100 10.05 13.86 -2.81
C TRP A 100 10.95 13.89 -1.57
N GLU A 101 11.19 12.74 -0.93
CA GLU A 101 12.07 12.62 0.24
C GLU A 101 13.53 13.04 -0.03
N GLN A 102 13.97 12.93 -1.27
CA GLN A 102 15.32 13.29 -1.69
C GLN A 102 15.42 14.71 -2.28
N GLY A 103 14.30 15.43 -2.39
CA GLY A 103 14.25 16.75 -3.01
C GLY A 103 14.33 16.73 -4.54
N ASP A 104 14.22 15.55 -5.19
CA ASP A 104 14.17 15.40 -6.65
C ASP A 104 12.76 15.71 -7.17
N LEU A 105 12.42 17.00 -7.14
CA LEU A 105 11.10 17.48 -7.56
C LEU A 105 10.88 17.34 -9.06
N GLU A 106 11.92 17.29 -9.87
CA GLU A 106 11.81 17.08 -11.32
C GLU A 106 11.25 15.68 -11.63
N THR A 107 11.89 14.64 -11.09
CA THR A 107 11.41 13.25 -11.22
C THR A 107 10.00 13.09 -10.65
N LEU A 108 9.70 13.71 -9.51
CA LEU A 108 8.36 13.67 -8.92
C LEU A 108 7.33 14.26 -9.87
N ARG A 109 7.55 15.49 -10.38
CA ARG A 109 6.63 16.16 -11.30
C ARG A 109 6.41 15.36 -12.59
N ALA A 110 7.49 14.80 -13.16
CA ALA A 110 7.40 13.96 -14.35
C ALA A 110 6.55 12.70 -14.12
N ASN A 111 6.73 12.02 -12.97
CA ASN A 111 5.91 10.87 -12.60
C ASN A 111 4.45 11.26 -12.34
N ALA A 112 4.21 12.39 -11.67
CA ALA A 112 2.88 12.88 -11.37
C ALA A 112 2.11 13.18 -12.66
N LYS A 113 2.69 13.93 -13.60
CA LYS A 113 2.08 14.23 -14.91
C LYS A 113 1.73 12.95 -15.67
N HIS A 114 2.67 12.00 -15.73
CA HIS A 114 2.43 10.71 -16.39
C HIS A 114 1.26 9.93 -15.74
N ASN A 115 1.18 9.90 -14.42
CA ASN A 115 0.08 9.24 -13.72
C ASN A 115 -1.26 9.98 -13.93
N LEU A 116 -1.24 11.31 -13.98
CA LEU A 116 -2.42 12.12 -14.31
C LEU A 116 -2.93 11.82 -15.72
N ASP A 117 -2.03 11.66 -16.72
CA ASP A 117 -2.43 11.32 -18.10
C ASP A 117 -3.22 10.02 -18.18
N ILE A 118 -2.91 9.06 -17.32
CA ILE A 118 -3.60 7.75 -17.27
C ILE A 118 -4.88 7.82 -16.45
N LEU A 119 -4.88 8.52 -15.31
CA LEU A 119 -5.96 8.45 -14.32
C LEU A 119 -7.07 9.47 -14.53
N ILE A 120 -6.75 10.68 -15.03
CA ILE A 120 -7.74 11.75 -15.19
C ILE A 120 -8.87 11.38 -16.14
N PRO A 121 -8.65 10.68 -17.27
CA PRO A 121 -9.75 10.23 -18.11
C PRO A 121 -10.81 9.38 -17.39
N PHE A 122 -10.43 8.59 -16.38
CA PHE A 122 -11.36 7.86 -15.53
C PHE A 122 -12.07 8.77 -14.53
N VAL A 123 -11.34 9.69 -13.89
CA VAL A 123 -11.88 10.65 -12.93
C VAL A 123 -12.93 11.55 -13.59
N GLU A 124 -12.69 12.02 -14.80
CA GLU A 124 -13.63 12.85 -15.56
C GLU A 124 -14.90 12.12 -15.99
N ARG A 125 -14.87 10.78 -16.01
CA ARG A 125 -16.05 9.92 -16.19
C ARG A 125 -16.74 9.53 -14.89
N GLY A 126 -16.26 10.05 -13.74
CA GLY A 126 -16.84 9.83 -12.43
C GLY A 126 -16.24 8.68 -11.62
N SER A 127 -15.18 8.03 -12.12
CA SER A 127 -14.50 6.95 -11.38
C SER A 127 -13.80 7.50 -10.13
N LYS A 128 -13.80 6.72 -9.05
CA LYS A 128 -12.88 6.92 -7.93
C LYS A 128 -11.56 6.21 -8.19
N VAL A 129 -10.45 6.82 -7.77
CA VAL A 129 -9.12 6.20 -7.86
C VAL A 129 -8.81 5.53 -6.53
N LEU A 130 -8.41 4.26 -6.55
CA LEU A 130 -8.07 3.51 -5.36
C LEU A 130 -6.56 3.25 -5.33
N ALA A 131 -5.85 3.76 -4.31
CA ALA A 131 -4.42 3.50 -4.13
C ALA A 131 -4.18 2.65 -2.87
N ILE A 132 -3.54 1.51 -3.05
CA ILE A 132 -3.40 0.48 -1.99
C ILE A 132 -2.48 0.93 -0.83
N ASN A 133 -1.58 1.89 -1.06
CA ASN A 133 -0.65 2.34 -0.04
C ASN A 133 -1.01 3.75 0.44
N PRO A 134 -1.19 3.98 1.76
CA PRO A 134 -1.49 5.29 2.33
C PRO A 134 -0.51 6.40 1.92
N THR A 135 0.76 6.06 1.72
CA THR A 135 1.78 6.97 1.20
C THR A 135 1.42 7.50 -0.18
N CYS A 136 0.98 6.61 -1.09
CA CYS A 136 0.59 7.00 -2.44
C CYS A 136 -0.69 7.85 -2.43
N VAL A 137 -1.66 7.50 -1.57
CA VAL A 137 -2.88 8.32 -1.38
C VAL A 137 -2.50 9.72 -0.90
N MET A 138 -1.62 9.85 0.10
CA MET A 138 -1.16 11.12 0.63
C MET A 138 -0.47 11.97 -0.46
N MET A 139 0.44 11.37 -1.23
CA MET A 139 1.13 12.05 -2.34
C MET A 139 0.14 12.63 -3.35
N MET A 140 -0.82 11.83 -3.81
CA MET A 140 -1.80 12.26 -4.81
C MET A 140 -2.84 13.23 -4.25
N ARG A 141 -3.21 13.10 -2.97
CA ARG A 141 -4.22 13.94 -2.32
C ARG A 141 -3.68 15.31 -1.93
N ARG A 142 -2.41 15.41 -1.51
CA ARG A 142 -1.82 16.62 -0.95
C ARG A 142 -0.65 17.19 -1.74
N GLU A 143 0.33 16.34 -2.08
CA GLU A 143 1.58 16.81 -2.62
C GLU A 143 1.48 17.13 -4.12
N TYR A 144 0.73 16.37 -4.91
CA TYR A 144 0.53 16.68 -6.32
C TYR A 144 -0.10 18.08 -6.53
N PRO A 145 -1.23 18.43 -5.86
CA PRO A 145 -1.79 19.77 -5.97
C PRO A 145 -0.84 20.89 -5.51
N ALA A 146 0.01 20.61 -4.51
CA ALA A 146 0.94 21.60 -3.97
C ALA A 146 2.17 21.82 -4.88
N LEU A 147 2.62 20.78 -5.60
CA LEU A 147 3.88 20.77 -6.35
C LEU A 147 3.72 20.99 -7.86
N LEU A 148 2.51 20.78 -8.39
CA LEU A 148 2.20 21.02 -9.79
C LEU A 148 1.65 22.43 -10.01
N GLU A 149 1.74 22.90 -11.25
CA GLU A 149 1.32 24.27 -11.65
C GLU A 149 0.41 24.22 -12.87
N GLY A 150 -0.32 25.33 -13.13
CA GLY A 150 -1.20 25.48 -14.30
C GLY A 150 -2.24 24.36 -14.40
N ASP A 151 -2.47 23.87 -15.60
CA ASP A 151 -3.46 22.82 -15.91
C ASP A 151 -3.18 21.52 -15.16
N ASP A 152 -1.90 21.19 -14.92
CA ASP A 152 -1.54 19.99 -14.17
C ASP A 152 -1.94 20.09 -12.69
N ARG A 153 -1.94 21.28 -12.10
CA ARG A 153 -2.49 21.50 -10.74
C ARG A 153 -4.00 21.30 -10.71
N GLU A 154 -4.73 21.77 -11.71
CA GLU A 154 -6.18 21.55 -11.79
C GLU A 154 -6.52 20.07 -11.92
N ARG A 155 -5.79 19.36 -12.77
CA ARG A 155 -5.89 17.90 -12.90
C ARG A 155 -5.57 17.19 -11.58
N ALA A 156 -4.51 17.63 -10.88
CA ALA A 156 -4.14 17.08 -9.58
C ALA A 156 -5.22 17.33 -8.51
N ASN A 157 -5.87 18.48 -8.51
CA ASN A 157 -7.01 18.74 -7.63
C ASN A 157 -8.17 17.79 -7.92
N LYS A 158 -8.54 17.56 -9.19
CA LYS A 158 -9.57 16.58 -9.56
C LYS A 158 -9.21 15.18 -9.05
N LEU A 159 -7.94 14.77 -9.20
CA LEU A 159 -7.46 13.50 -8.68
C LEU A 159 -7.53 13.44 -7.15
N ALA A 160 -7.16 14.53 -6.46
CA ALA A 160 -7.19 14.61 -5.00
C ALA A 160 -8.60 14.42 -4.42
N ASP A 161 -9.63 14.90 -5.10
CA ASP A 161 -11.05 14.72 -4.74
C ASP A 161 -11.58 13.32 -5.05
N ALA A 162 -10.93 12.62 -5.97
CA ALA A 162 -11.34 11.29 -6.42
C ALA A 162 -10.59 10.14 -5.74
N ILE A 163 -9.39 10.41 -5.17
CA ILE A 163 -8.53 9.35 -4.64
C ILE A 163 -8.94 8.90 -3.24
N ASN A 164 -8.95 7.59 -3.05
CA ASN A 164 -9.23 6.93 -1.77
C ASN A 164 -8.23 5.79 -1.54
N ASP A 165 -8.03 5.43 -0.29
CA ASP A 165 -7.58 4.09 0.08
C ASP A 165 -8.74 3.09 -0.18
N PRO A 166 -8.48 1.82 -0.59
CA PRO A 166 -9.54 0.83 -0.80
C PRO A 166 -10.43 0.62 0.41
N SER A 167 -9.87 0.69 1.62
CA SER A 167 -10.64 0.58 2.86
C SER A 167 -11.53 1.81 3.10
N GLU A 168 -11.04 3.00 2.75
CA GLU A 168 -11.82 4.25 2.82
C GLU A 168 -13.02 4.18 1.87
N PHE A 169 -12.82 3.74 0.64
CA PHE A 169 -13.88 3.56 -0.35
C PHE A 169 -14.94 2.55 0.13
N LEU A 170 -14.52 1.36 0.55
CA LEU A 170 -15.43 0.32 1.06
C LEU A 170 -16.19 0.79 2.32
N TRP A 171 -15.54 1.55 3.18
CA TRP A 171 -16.21 2.12 4.35
C TRP A 171 -17.32 3.10 3.96
N ASN A 172 -17.14 3.86 2.89
CA ASN A 172 -18.15 4.80 2.41
C ASN A 172 -19.40 4.08 1.91
N ILE A 173 -19.25 2.92 1.27
CA ILE A 173 -20.38 2.12 0.76
C ILE A 173 -20.92 1.09 1.78
N ARG A 174 -20.42 1.06 3.02
CA ARG A 174 -20.73 0.05 4.05
C ARG A 174 -22.21 -0.09 4.44
N ASN A 175 -23.03 0.87 4.10
CA ASN A 175 -24.47 0.89 4.36
C ASN A 175 -25.30 0.61 3.09
N GLU A 176 -24.67 0.44 1.93
CA GLU A 176 -25.33 0.07 0.69
C GLU A 176 -25.66 -1.42 0.68
N SER A 177 -26.75 -1.79 0.00
CA SER A 177 -27.23 -3.19 -0.08
C SER A 177 -26.22 -4.17 -0.72
N ARG A 178 -25.26 -3.64 -1.51
CA ARG A 178 -24.21 -4.44 -2.15
C ARG A 178 -23.03 -4.74 -1.24
N PHE A 179 -22.89 -4.02 -0.10
CA PHE A 179 -21.82 -4.28 0.82
C PHE A 179 -21.97 -5.69 1.42
N ASN A 180 -20.96 -6.51 1.20
CA ASN A 180 -21.01 -7.92 1.58
C ASN A 180 -20.61 -8.11 3.04
N THR A 181 -21.55 -8.61 3.84
CA THR A 181 -21.31 -9.01 5.23
C THR A 181 -21.27 -10.52 5.42
N ASN A 182 -21.46 -11.29 4.35
CA ASN A 182 -21.43 -12.75 4.40
C ASN A 182 -19.97 -13.21 4.36
N ILE A 183 -19.49 -13.69 5.48
CA ILE A 183 -18.12 -14.20 5.64
C ILE A 183 -18.17 -15.71 5.89
N ASN A 184 -17.20 -16.41 5.30
CA ASN A 184 -17.07 -17.85 5.42
C ASN A 184 -16.01 -18.24 6.47
N ASN A 185 -15.08 -17.32 6.76
CA ASN A 185 -13.97 -17.57 7.67
C ASN A 185 -13.77 -16.39 8.62
N VAL A 186 -14.22 -16.54 9.85
CA VAL A 186 -14.04 -15.51 10.89
C VAL A 186 -12.69 -15.75 11.57
N PRO A 187 -11.76 -14.76 11.58
CA PRO A 187 -10.62 -14.83 12.47
C PRO A 187 -11.12 -14.89 13.91
N THR A 188 -10.82 -15.97 14.62
CA THR A 188 -11.22 -16.16 16.03
C THR A 188 -10.30 -15.43 17.01
N GLU A 189 -9.21 -14.88 16.51
CA GLU A 189 -8.09 -14.34 17.28
C GLU A 189 -8.20 -12.83 17.43
N THR A 190 -7.57 -12.29 18.47
CA THR A 190 -7.36 -10.86 18.61
C THR A 190 -6.36 -10.37 17.55
N ILE A 191 -6.71 -9.30 16.86
CA ILE A 191 -5.87 -8.70 15.82
C ILE A 191 -5.09 -7.51 16.39
N SER A 192 -3.77 -7.46 16.18
CA SER A 192 -2.99 -6.24 16.38
C SER A 192 -2.91 -5.45 15.08
N TYR A 193 -3.40 -4.21 15.11
CA TYR A 193 -3.44 -3.31 13.97
C TYR A 193 -2.48 -2.13 14.17
N HIS A 194 -1.50 -2.00 13.29
CA HIS A 194 -0.62 -0.83 13.23
C HIS A 194 -1.18 0.22 12.28
N ALA A 195 -1.38 1.44 12.77
CA ALA A 195 -1.83 2.60 11.99
C ALA A 195 -0.61 3.37 11.43
N PRO A 196 -0.32 3.30 10.11
CA PRO A 196 0.86 3.92 9.50
C PRO A 196 0.84 5.45 9.59
N CYS A 197 2.02 6.07 9.61
CA CYS A 197 2.18 7.52 9.74
C CYS A 197 1.44 8.30 8.64
N HIS A 198 1.59 7.90 7.38
CA HIS A 198 0.94 8.58 6.25
C HIS A 198 -0.58 8.38 6.20
N LEU A 199 -1.12 7.31 6.79
CA LEU A 199 -2.56 7.18 7.00
C LEU A 199 -3.04 8.18 8.07
N ARG A 200 -2.33 8.25 9.21
CA ARG A 200 -2.65 9.17 10.32
C ARG A 200 -2.58 10.63 9.87
N ALA A 201 -1.57 10.99 9.09
CA ALA A 201 -1.37 12.35 8.58
C ALA A 201 -2.56 12.85 7.72
N GLN A 202 -3.31 11.95 7.09
CA GLN A 202 -4.46 12.32 6.26
C GLN A 202 -5.72 12.64 7.07
N GLY A 203 -5.81 12.22 8.34
CA GLY A 203 -6.96 12.53 9.20
C GLY A 203 -8.26 11.78 8.84
N VAL A 204 -8.21 10.78 7.95
CA VAL A 204 -9.39 10.02 7.49
C VAL A 204 -9.84 8.91 8.43
N GLY A 205 -9.11 8.68 9.52
CA GLY A 205 -9.33 7.57 10.46
C GLY A 205 -8.76 6.24 9.95
N PHE A 206 -9.00 5.15 10.69
CA PHE A 206 -8.41 3.84 10.43
C PHE A 206 -9.43 2.90 9.77
N LYS A 207 -9.79 3.19 8.53
CA LYS A 207 -10.89 2.51 7.83
C LYS A 207 -10.62 1.02 7.61
N GLY A 208 -9.37 0.61 7.38
CA GLY A 208 -8.99 -0.80 7.29
C GLY A 208 -9.31 -1.56 8.59
N ARG A 209 -8.93 -0.99 9.74
CA ARG A 209 -9.29 -1.51 11.06
C ARG A 209 -10.80 -1.61 11.25
N ASP A 210 -11.51 -0.53 10.93
CA ASP A 210 -12.95 -0.43 11.19
C ASP A 210 -13.74 -1.40 10.29
N LEU A 211 -13.31 -1.62 9.04
CA LEU A 211 -13.86 -2.63 8.13
C LEU A 211 -13.64 -4.05 8.64
N ILE A 212 -12.41 -4.39 9.04
CA ILE A 212 -12.11 -5.72 9.60
C ILE A 212 -13.03 -5.96 10.80
N LYS A 213 -13.11 -5.01 11.74
CA LYS A 213 -13.99 -5.13 12.89
C LYS A 213 -15.47 -5.31 12.49
N LYS A 214 -15.95 -4.53 11.50
CA LYS A 214 -17.33 -4.61 11.03
C LYS A 214 -17.65 -5.95 10.37
N VAL A 215 -16.75 -6.45 9.54
CA VAL A 215 -16.95 -7.69 8.76
C VAL A 215 -16.73 -8.92 9.63
N THR A 216 -15.67 -8.96 10.44
CA THR A 216 -15.29 -10.18 11.19
C THR A 216 -15.77 -10.21 12.64
N GLY A 217 -16.12 -9.07 13.22
CA GLY A 217 -16.41 -8.97 14.66
C GLY A 217 -15.20 -9.11 15.60
N SER A 218 -13.98 -9.27 15.03
CA SER A 218 -12.76 -9.51 15.81
C SER A 218 -12.44 -8.38 16.78
N LYS A 219 -11.81 -8.70 17.90
CA LYS A 219 -11.20 -7.71 18.79
C LYS A 219 -9.93 -7.16 18.13
N ILE A 220 -9.78 -5.83 18.12
CA ILE A 220 -8.62 -5.19 17.48
C ILE A 220 -7.91 -4.29 18.48
N LYS A 221 -6.65 -4.61 18.76
CA LYS A 221 -5.72 -3.72 19.45
C LYS A 221 -5.07 -2.79 18.44
N THR A 222 -5.16 -1.48 18.63
CA THR A 222 -4.58 -0.48 17.72
C THR A 222 -3.27 0.06 18.28
N VAL A 223 -2.22 0.04 17.46
CA VAL A 223 -0.89 0.59 17.74
C VAL A 223 -0.65 1.78 16.81
N ILE A 224 -0.39 2.96 17.40
CA ILE A 224 -0.23 4.22 16.66
C ILE A 224 1.21 4.75 16.70
N GLU A 225 2.14 3.95 17.18
CA GLU A 225 3.57 4.29 17.26
C GLU A 225 4.24 4.22 15.88
N CYS A 226 5.34 4.95 15.71
CA CYS A 226 6.12 4.91 14.48
C CYS A 226 6.87 3.58 14.35
N CYS A 227 6.83 2.95 13.18
CA CYS A 227 7.62 1.72 12.90
C CYS A 227 9.08 2.00 12.49
N GLY A 228 9.48 3.28 12.40
CA GLY A 228 10.83 3.69 12.05
C GLY A 228 11.20 3.49 10.57
N HIS A 229 10.24 3.16 9.67
CA HIS A 229 10.57 2.88 8.27
C HIS A 229 11.04 4.12 7.52
N ASP A 230 10.20 5.15 7.44
CA ASP A 230 10.43 6.44 6.79
C ASP A 230 11.28 6.37 5.50
N GLY A 231 10.67 5.90 4.43
CA GLY A 231 11.25 5.82 3.08
C GLY A 231 12.62 5.15 3.03
N THR A 232 13.62 5.89 2.56
CA THR A 232 15.00 5.41 2.47
C THR A 232 15.76 5.47 3.80
N TYR A 233 15.25 6.21 4.79
CA TYR A 233 15.91 6.39 6.10
C TYR A 233 16.25 5.05 6.77
N ALA A 234 15.31 4.12 6.84
CA ALA A 234 15.53 2.78 7.41
C ALA A 234 16.51 1.90 6.62
N MET A 235 16.92 2.33 5.42
CA MET A 235 17.81 1.56 4.55
C MET A 235 19.26 1.98 4.67
N LYS A 236 19.52 3.25 5.05
CA LYS A 236 20.84 3.84 5.06
C LYS A 236 21.69 3.34 6.24
N VAL A 237 23.01 3.24 6.01
CA VAL A 237 23.98 2.81 7.03
C VAL A 237 23.93 3.71 8.27
N GLU A 238 23.89 5.02 8.08
CA GLU A 238 23.93 6.02 9.16
C GLU A 238 22.66 6.03 10.02
N SER A 239 21.52 5.57 9.51
CA SER A 239 20.23 5.66 10.20
C SER A 239 19.58 4.32 10.53
N PHE A 240 20.15 3.20 10.11
CA PHE A 240 19.59 1.87 10.32
C PHE A 240 19.29 1.56 11.80
N ASP A 241 20.28 1.78 12.68
CA ASP A 241 20.10 1.53 14.12
C ASP A 241 19.16 2.55 14.78
N ALA A 242 19.17 3.80 14.34
CA ALA A 242 18.22 4.81 14.79
C ALA A 242 16.80 4.43 14.38
N SER A 243 16.58 4.00 13.14
CA SER A 243 15.31 3.49 12.63
C SER A 243 14.76 2.34 13.49
N LYS A 244 15.62 1.37 13.86
CA LYS A 244 15.25 0.26 14.74
C LYS A 244 14.81 0.75 16.12
N ARG A 245 15.57 1.69 16.75
CA ARG A 245 15.22 2.26 18.06
C ARG A 245 13.90 3.03 18.02
N ILE A 246 13.66 3.83 16.97
CA ILE A 246 12.39 4.54 16.77
C ILE A 246 11.22 3.56 16.68
N GLY A 247 11.40 2.45 15.95
CA GLY A 247 10.37 1.43 15.76
C GLY A 247 10.07 0.56 16.97
N GLN A 248 10.94 0.54 17.98
CA GLN A 248 10.86 -0.42 19.10
C GLN A 248 9.52 -0.42 19.81
N LYS A 249 8.98 0.76 20.13
CA LYS A 249 7.65 0.89 20.79
C LYS A 249 6.53 0.28 19.95
N SER A 250 6.61 0.47 18.62
CA SER A 250 5.64 -0.12 17.69
C SER A 250 5.78 -1.65 17.65
N PHE A 251 7.01 -2.17 17.60
CA PHE A 251 7.27 -3.61 17.58
C PHE A 251 6.76 -4.29 18.87
N ASP A 252 7.03 -3.70 20.01
CA ASP A 252 6.57 -4.21 21.32
C ASP A 252 5.06 -4.06 21.47
N GLY A 253 4.51 -2.93 20.99
CA GLY A 253 3.07 -2.68 21.00
C GLY A 253 2.25 -3.67 20.18
N MET A 254 2.80 -4.20 19.09
CA MET A 254 2.14 -5.23 18.29
C MET A 254 2.19 -6.63 18.91
N LYS A 255 3.18 -6.89 19.76
CA LYS A 255 3.28 -8.17 20.48
C LYS A 255 2.30 -8.17 21.66
N THR A 256 1.43 -9.16 21.70
CA THR A 256 0.62 -9.50 22.87
C THR A 256 0.50 -11.01 22.94
N GLU A 257 0.27 -11.55 24.13
CA GLU A 257 0.10 -13.00 24.34
C GLU A 257 -1.14 -13.56 23.62
N GLU A 258 -2.09 -12.66 23.29
CA GLU A 258 -3.38 -13.01 22.68
C GLU A 258 -3.45 -12.77 21.16
N THR A 259 -2.40 -12.22 20.52
CA THR A 259 -2.48 -11.83 19.11
C THR A 259 -1.60 -12.69 18.21
N GLU A 260 -2.23 -13.41 17.30
CA GLU A 260 -1.55 -14.16 16.24
C GLU A 260 -1.56 -13.43 14.89
N VAL A 261 -2.55 -12.57 14.67
CA VAL A 261 -2.73 -11.85 13.41
C VAL A 261 -2.32 -10.38 13.55
N TRP A 262 -1.33 -9.98 12.77
CA TRP A 262 -0.87 -8.60 12.66
C TRP A 262 -1.34 -7.97 11.37
N VAL A 263 -1.77 -6.71 11.41
CA VAL A 263 -2.32 -5.97 10.27
C VAL A 263 -1.70 -4.58 10.18
N THR A 264 -1.43 -4.11 8.97
CA THR A 264 -1.05 -2.72 8.68
C THR A 264 -1.41 -2.37 7.23
N ASP A 265 -1.88 -1.14 6.98
CA ASP A 265 -2.19 -0.66 5.64
C ASP A 265 -0.94 -0.36 4.79
N CYS A 266 0.24 -0.31 5.42
CA CYS A 266 1.49 -0.01 4.73
C CYS A 266 2.37 -1.25 4.55
N PRO A 267 2.54 -1.75 3.30
CA PRO A 267 3.38 -2.92 3.04
C PRO A 267 4.86 -2.72 3.41
N LEU A 268 5.34 -1.49 3.37
CA LEU A 268 6.72 -1.17 3.77
C LEU A 268 6.89 -1.22 5.29
N ALA A 269 5.88 -0.77 6.05
CA ALA A 269 5.85 -0.99 7.50
C ALA A 269 5.80 -2.48 7.82
N ALA A 270 5.04 -3.29 7.06
CA ALA A 270 5.01 -4.75 7.23
C ALA A 270 6.40 -5.38 7.06
N LEU A 271 7.22 -4.89 6.13
CA LEU A 271 8.59 -5.35 5.94
C LEU A 271 9.49 -4.99 7.14
N GLN A 272 9.29 -3.80 7.72
CA GLN A 272 10.01 -3.35 8.92
C GLN A 272 9.67 -4.22 10.14
N PHE A 273 8.39 -4.53 10.34
CA PHE A 273 7.96 -5.48 11.38
C PHE A 273 8.55 -6.89 11.16
N LYS A 274 8.53 -7.38 9.92
CA LYS A 274 9.15 -8.67 9.59
C LYS A 274 10.63 -8.71 9.99
N GLN A 275 11.37 -7.63 9.71
CA GLN A 275 12.78 -7.54 10.00
C GLN A 275 13.09 -7.51 11.50
N HIS A 276 12.37 -6.71 12.26
CA HIS A 276 12.74 -6.38 13.65
C HIS A 276 11.86 -7.05 14.71
N ALA A 277 10.68 -7.55 14.33
CA ALA A 277 9.76 -8.24 15.22
C ALA A 277 9.51 -9.70 14.83
N GLY A 278 9.99 -10.14 13.65
CA GLY A 278 9.85 -11.52 13.16
C GLY A 278 8.52 -11.84 12.49
N VAL A 279 7.50 -10.99 12.65
CA VAL A 279 6.16 -11.18 12.09
C VAL A 279 5.93 -10.16 10.96
N LYS A 280 5.42 -10.63 9.82
CA LYS A 280 4.99 -9.75 8.71
C LYS A 280 3.50 -9.50 8.81
N PRO A 281 3.05 -8.28 9.15
CA PRO A 281 1.63 -7.93 9.14
C PRO A 281 1.00 -8.13 7.75
N LYS A 282 -0.26 -8.58 7.72
CA LYS A 282 -1.07 -8.62 6.50
C LYS A 282 -1.67 -7.26 6.20
N HIS A 283 -2.02 -7.03 4.93
CA HIS A 283 -2.79 -5.86 4.52
C HIS A 283 -4.28 -6.04 4.90
N PRO A 284 -5.05 -4.99 5.24
CA PRO A 284 -6.48 -5.10 5.51
C PRO A 284 -7.26 -5.81 4.41
N MET A 285 -6.95 -5.53 3.13
CA MET A 285 -7.61 -6.20 2.00
C MET A 285 -7.35 -7.71 1.98
N SER A 286 -6.14 -8.16 2.38
CA SER A 286 -5.85 -9.59 2.47
C SER A 286 -6.63 -10.27 3.60
N ILE A 287 -6.84 -9.58 4.73
CA ILE A 287 -7.69 -10.10 5.82
C ILE A 287 -9.15 -10.24 5.36
N LEU A 288 -9.67 -9.24 4.64
CA LEU A 288 -11.04 -9.27 4.11
C LEU A 288 -11.21 -10.34 3.04
N ALA A 289 -10.24 -10.49 2.13
CA ALA A 289 -10.25 -11.57 1.13
C ALA A 289 -10.27 -12.94 1.82
N ASP A 290 -9.38 -13.17 2.80
CA ASP A 290 -9.37 -14.41 3.59
C ASP A 290 -10.71 -14.67 4.29
N ALA A 291 -11.40 -13.62 4.78
CA ALA A 291 -12.71 -13.73 5.43
C ALA A 291 -13.85 -14.11 4.46
N TYR A 292 -13.79 -13.66 3.21
CA TYR A 292 -14.80 -13.98 2.19
C TYR A 292 -14.60 -15.38 1.56
N HIS A 293 -13.41 -15.96 1.63
CA HIS A 293 -13.15 -17.29 1.09
C HIS A 293 -13.38 -18.40 2.13
N SER A 294 -13.91 -19.53 1.68
CA SER A 294 -13.95 -20.76 2.47
C SER A 294 -12.53 -21.32 2.59
N LYS A 295 -12.19 -21.87 3.75
CA LYS A 295 -11.00 -22.69 3.90
C LYS A 295 -11.11 -23.96 3.10
#